data_5781bec0c88afe67e76c10a75d331ae6
#
_entry.id   5781bec0c88afe67e76c10a75d331ae6
#
_cell.length_a   1.000
_cell.length_b   1.000
_cell.length_c   1.000
_cell.angle_alpha   90.00
_cell.angle_beta   90.00
_cell.angle_gamma   90.00
#
_symmetry.space_group_name_H-M   'P 1'
#
loop_
_entity.id
_entity.type
_entity.pdbx_description
1 polymer ?
#
loop_
_entity_poly.entity_id
_entity_poly.type
_entity_poly.pdbx_seq_one_letter_code
_entity_poly.pdbx_strand_id
1 'polypeptide(L)'
;MKEKIGILTCLNSNDVCTRAGCLSAFWEKTDFFCGYPKDTELAVLMTCGGCKEMQPKEPEEDPGMQEKLERLQKEQVTTIHVGVCRMKKDGTECERMIKICRIIENGGIRIVRGTHRE
;
A
#
# COMPACT_ATOMS: atom_id res chain seq x y z
N MET A 1 -4.50 -16.30 15.64
CA MET A 1 -4.98 -14.91 15.40
C MET A 1 -5.06 -14.66 13.89
N LYS A 2 -6.06 -13.93 13.50
CA LYS A 2 -6.20 -13.56 12.08
C LYS A 2 -5.08 -12.61 11.68
N GLU A 3 -4.52 -12.83 10.51
CA GLU A 3 -3.57 -11.89 9.94
C GLU A 3 -4.31 -10.71 9.33
N LYS A 4 -3.81 -9.52 9.56
CA LYS A 4 -4.37 -8.29 9.00
C LYS A 4 -3.35 -7.68 8.06
N ILE A 5 -3.77 -7.42 6.82
CA ILE A 5 -2.91 -6.82 5.81
C ILE A 5 -3.57 -5.58 5.23
N GLY A 6 -2.80 -4.82 4.49
CA GLY A 6 -3.30 -3.64 3.81
C GLY A 6 -2.76 -3.53 2.40
N ILE A 7 -3.34 -2.62 1.63
CA ILE A 7 -2.92 -2.31 0.26
C ILE A 7 -2.62 -0.81 0.18
N LEU A 8 -1.46 -0.49 -0.37
CA LEU A 8 -1.03 0.89 -0.64
C LEU A 8 -0.99 1.11 -2.15
N THR A 9 -1.69 2.13 -2.62
CA THR A 9 -1.77 2.45 -4.05
C THR A 9 -1.41 3.91 -4.32
N CYS A 10 -1.16 4.21 -5.59
CA CYS A 10 -0.90 5.58 -6.02
C CYS A 10 -2.22 6.36 -6.13
N LEU A 11 -2.27 7.55 -5.52
CA LEU A 11 -3.47 8.38 -5.61
C LEU A 11 -3.81 8.78 -7.04
N ASN A 12 -2.78 9.09 -7.84
CA ASN A 12 -2.99 9.50 -9.23
C ASN A 12 -3.64 8.42 -10.09
N SER A 13 -3.54 7.15 -9.69
CA SER A 13 -4.19 6.08 -10.45
C SER A 13 -5.71 6.11 -10.34
N ASN A 14 -6.26 6.93 -9.45
CA ASN A 14 -7.72 7.05 -9.29
C ASN A 14 -8.44 7.44 -10.58
N ASP A 15 -7.76 8.11 -11.50
CA ASP A 15 -8.38 8.52 -12.76
C ASP A 15 -8.86 7.33 -13.58
N VAL A 16 -8.23 6.19 -13.45
CA VAL A 16 -8.52 5.01 -14.28
C VAL A 16 -8.64 3.70 -13.49
N CYS A 17 -8.14 3.66 -12.28
CA CYS A 17 -8.04 2.41 -11.52
C CYS A 17 -9.12 2.31 -10.44
N THR A 18 -9.91 1.25 -10.49
CA THR A 18 -10.93 0.96 -9.47
C THR A 18 -10.38 0.11 -8.33
N ARG A 19 -9.15 -0.36 -8.42
CA ARG A 19 -8.52 -1.35 -7.54
C ARG A 19 -9.17 -2.72 -7.63
N ALA A 20 -9.99 -2.95 -8.64
CA ALA A 20 -10.67 -4.24 -8.80
C ALA A 20 -9.69 -5.41 -8.90
N GLY A 21 -8.56 -5.21 -9.60
CA GLY A 21 -7.54 -6.25 -9.73
C GLY A 21 -6.89 -6.60 -8.40
N CYS A 22 -6.54 -5.58 -7.62
CA CYS A 22 -5.96 -5.79 -6.28
C CYS A 22 -6.93 -6.52 -5.35
N LEU A 23 -8.17 -6.07 -5.34
CA LEU A 23 -9.20 -6.66 -4.47
C LEU A 23 -9.54 -8.07 -4.87
N SER A 24 -9.69 -8.30 -6.18
CA SER A 24 -9.98 -9.63 -6.72
C SER A 24 -8.86 -10.62 -6.36
N ALA A 25 -7.60 -10.21 -6.55
CA ALA A 25 -6.46 -11.05 -6.20
C ALA A 25 -6.44 -11.38 -4.71
N PHE A 26 -6.77 -10.41 -3.85
CA PHE A 26 -6.86 -10.65 -2.42
C PHE A 26 -7.96 -11.66 -2.08
N TRP A 27 -9.18 -11.43 -2.57
CA TRP A 27 -10.32 -12.28 -2.23
C TRP A 27 -10.15 -13.71 -2.74
N GLU A 28 -9.54 -13.87 -3.92
CA GLU A 28 -9.27 -15.18 -4.50
C GLU A 28 -7.99 -15.81 -3.97
N LYS A 29 -7.16 -15.05 -3.25
CA LYS A 29 -5.86 -15.49 -2.74
C LYS A 29 -4.95 -15.96 -3.85
N THR A 30 -4.90 -15.15 -4.92
CA THR A 30 -4.05 -15.41 -6.10
C THR A 30 -2.93 -14.38 -6.17
N ASP A 31 -2.02 -14.58 -7.12
CA ASP A 31 -0.88 -13.71 -7.38
C ASP A 31 -0.06 -13.47 -6.12
N PHE A 32 0.11 -12.23 -5.69
CA PHE A 32 0.92 -11.92 -4.51
C PHE A 32 0.22 -12.24 -3.17
N PHE A 33 -1.07 -12.60 -3.23
CA PHE A 33 -1.81 -13.00 -2.03
C PHE A 33 -1.91 -14.51 -1.87
N CYS A 34 -1.27 -15.26 -2.76
CA CYS A 34 -1.22 -16.72 -2.67
C CYS A 34 -0.55 -17.14 -1.36
N GLY A 35 -1.15 -18.10 -0.68
CA GLY A 35 -0.60 -18.63 0.57
C GLY A 35 -1.16 -18.01 1.84
N TYR A 36 -1.88 -16.90 1.74
CA TYR A 36 -2.56 -16.36 2.93
C TYR A 36 -3.73 -17.26 3.34
N PRO A 37 -3.96 -17.44 4.64
CA PRO A 37 -5.16 -18.14 5.12
C PRO A 37 -6.43 -17.46 4.64
N LYS A 38 -7.49 -18.24 4.54
CA LYS A 38 -8.80 -17.71 4.08
C LYS A 38 -9.35 -16.63 5.00
N ASP A 39 -9.02 -16.67 6.28
CA ASP A 39 -9.52 -15.71 7.25
C ASP A 39 -8.66 -14.45 7.37
N THR A 40 -7.65 -14.29 6.51
CA THR A 40 -6.86 -13.07 6.47
C THR A 40 -7.74 -11.87 6.16
N GLU A 41 -7.62 -10.82 6.95
CA GLU A 41 -8.42 -9.61 6.77
C GLU A 41 -7.67 -8.55 5.96
N LEU A 42 -8.38 -7.95 5.01
CA LEU A 42 -7.91 -6.73 4.36
C LEU A 42 -8.39 -5.56 5.22
N ALA A 43 -7.52 -5.08 6.09
CA ALA A 43 -7.89 -4.10 7.10
C ALA A 43 -7.69 -2.66 6.67
N VAL A 44 -6.85 -2.43 5.67
CA VAL A 44 -6.44 -1.07 5.26
C VAL A 44 -6.33 -0.98 3.75
N LEU A 45 -6.90 0.09 3.21
CA LEU A 45 -6.66 0.56 1.84
C LEU A 45 -6.19 2.00 1.96
N MET A 46 -4.98 2.29 1.49
CA MET A 46 -4.45 3.64 1.61
C MET A 46 -3.73 4.07 0.33
N THR A 47 -3.53 5.36 0.19
CA THR A 47 -2.80 5.93 -0.93
C THR A 47 -1.58 6.69 -0.45
N CYS A 48 -0.70 7.05 -1.40
CA CYS A 48 0.49 7.85 -1.12
C CYS A 48 0.18 9.31 -0.77
N GLY A 49 -1.08 9.73 -0.89
CA GLY A 49 -1.47 11.12 -0.63
C GLY A 49 -1.29 12.07 -1.81
N GLY A 50 -0.76 11.60 -2.92
CA GLY A 50 -0.59 12.39 -4.15
C GLY A 50 0.86 12.73 -4.47
N CYS A 51 1.06 13.28 -5.65
CA CYS A 51 2.36 13.72 -6.13
C CYS A 51 2.76 15.08 -5.55
N LYS A 52 3.99 15.52 -5.81
CA LYS A 52 4.53 16.77 -5.26
C LYS A 52 3.66 18.00 -5.50
N GLU A 53 3.01 18.07 -6.66
CA GLU A 53 2.14 19.19 -6.98
C GLU A 53 0.92 19.25 -6.08
N MET A 54 0.42 18.09 -5.64
CA MET A 54 -0.75 17.98 -4.79
C MET A 54 -0.37 17.94 -3.31
N GLN A 55 0.78 17.36 -3.02
CA GLN A 55 1.28 17.19 -1.66
C GLN A 55 2.77 17.52 -1.64
N PRO A 56 3.14 18.80 -1.42
CA PRO A 56 4.55 19.21 -1.44
C PRO A 56 5.35 18.73 -0.24
N LYS A 57 4.70 18.32 0.84
CA LYS A 57 5.42 17.84 2.03
C LYS A 57 5.94 16.44 1.82
N GLU A 58 7.15 16.19 2.31
CA GLU A 58 7.69 14.83 2.33
C GLU A 58 6.86 13.96 3.26
N PRO A 59 6.82 12.63 3.04
CA PRO A 59 6.02 11.74 3.89
C PRO A 59 6.29 11.90 5.38
N GLU A 60 7.55 12.09 5.78
CA GLU A 60 7.92 12.23 7.20
C GLU A 60 7.44 13.55 7.81
N GLU A 61 7.10 14.52 6.98
CA GLU A 61 6.63 15.84 7.43
C GLU A 61 5.11 16.01 7.28
N ASP A 62 4.46 15.08 6.62
CA ASP A 62 3.03 15.15 6.31
C ASP A 62 2.21 14.64 7.49
N PRO A 63 1.43 15.53 8.16
CA PRO A 63 0.59 15.09 9.28
C PRO A 63 -0.42 14.01 8.90
N GLY A 64 -0.96 14.05 7.68
CA GLY A 64 -1.87 13.03 7.20
C GLY A 64 -1.21 11.67 7.09
N MET A 65 0.03 11.65 6.62
CA MET A 65 0.79 10.41 6.53
C MET A 65 1.11 9.86 7.92
N GLN A 66 1.46 10.74 8.87
CA GLN A 66 1.71 10.32 10.24
C GLN A 66 0.47 9.68 10.86
N GLU A 67 -0.68 10.25 10.60
CA GLU A 67 -1.95 9.70 11.09
C GLU A 67 -2.22 8.32 10.50
N LYS A 68 -1.95 8.14 9.20
CA LYS A 68 -2.08 6.83 8.55
C LYS A 68 -1.17 5.79 9.19
N LEU A 69 0.07 6.17 9.45
CA LEU A 69 1.06 5.25 10.05
C LEU A 69 0.64 4.84 11.46
N GLU A 70 0.14 5.77 12.25
CA GLU A 70 -0.38 5.48 13.58
C GLU A 70 -1.55 4.50 13.50
N ARG A 71 -2.41 4.68 12.52
CA ARG A 71 -3.56 3.80 12.34
C ARG A 71 -3.14 2.38 11.98
N LEU A 72 -2.09 2.23 11.14
CA LEU A 72 -1.56 0.91 10.81
C LEU A 72 -1.13 0.17 12.07
N GLN A 73 -0.45 0.85 12.99
CA GLN A 73 -0.02 0.26 14.25
C GLN A 73 -1.21 -0.11 15.13
N LYS A 74 -2.18 0.78 15.22
CA LYS A 74 -3.37 0.58 16.02
C LYS A 74 -4.20 -0.62 15.54
N GLU A 75 -4.30 -0.81 14.23
CA GLU A 75 -5.03 -1.92 13.65
C GLU A 75 -4.23 -3.23 13.66
N GLN A 76 -2.97 -3.17 14.08
CA GLN A 76 -2.08 -4.34 14.14
C GLN A 76 -1.87 -5.00 12.77
N VAL A 77 -1.72 -4.18 11.74
CA VAL A 77 -1.42 -4.65 10.39
C VAL A 77 -0.02 -5.24 10.35
N THR A 78 0.13 -6.43 9.79
CA THR A 78 1.42 -7.12 9.72
C THR A 78 2.16 -6.87 8.41
N THR A 79 1.43 -6.65 7.34
CA THR A 79 1.99 -6.56 5.99
C THR A 79 1.21 -5.56 5.15
N ILE A 80 1.93 -4.78 4.36
CA ILE A 80 1.34 -3.89 3.36
C ILE A 80 1.79 -4.35 1.97
N HIS A 81 0.84 -4.59 1.09
CA HIS A 81 1.08 -4.87 -0.32
C HIS A 81 1.01 -3.59 -1.12
N VAL A 82 2.01 -3.35 -1.94
CA VAL A 82 2.09 -2.13 -2.76
C VAL A 82 1.75 -2.47 -4.20
N GLY A 83 0.77 -1.78 -4.77
CA GLY A 83 0.32 -2.03 -6.14
C GLY A 83 1.35 -1.63 -7.20
N VAL A 84 1.16 -2.13 -8.41
CA VAL A 84 2.05 -1.80 -9.55
C VAL A 84 2.02 -0.31 -9.87
N CYS A 85 0.98 0.39 -9.49
CA CYS A 85 0.87 1.84 -9.68
C CYS A 85 1.99 2.63 -8.99
N ARG A 86 2.83 1.98 -8.17
CA ARG A 86 4.05 2.58 -7.63
C ARG A 86 5.08 2.88 -8.71
N MET A 87 4.95 2.24 -9.88
CA MET A 87 5.91 2.39 -10.98
C MET A 87 5.56 3.58 -11.85
N LYS A 88 6.58 4.35 -12.20
CA LYS A 88 6.44 5.45 -13.15
C LYS A 88 6.54 4.94 -14.58
N LYS A 89 6.17 5.77 -15.55
CA LYS A 89 6.20 5.41 -16.96
C LYS A 89 7.59 5.01 -17.47
N ASP A 90 8.64 5.54 -16.83
CA ASP A 90 10.02 5.23 -17.21
C ASP A 90 10.54 3.92 -16.63
N GLY A 91 9.70 3.19 -15.91
CA GLY A 91 10.06 1.90 -15.32
C GLY A 91 10.69 1.97 -13.95
N THR A 92 10.85 3.17 -13.37
CA THR A 92 11.38 3.32 -12.03
C THR A 92 10.25 3.45 -11.01
N GLU A 93 10.53 3.09 -9.77
CA GLU A 93 9.56 3.22 -8.68
C GLU A 93 9.48 4.68 -8.23
N CYS A 94 8.27 5.13 -7.91
CA CYS A 94 8.05 6.48 -7.42
C CYS A 94 8.81 6.73 -6.12
N GLU A 95 9.61 7.80 -6.07
CA GLU A 95 10.43 8.11 -4.88
C GLU A 95 9.59 8.29 -3.61
N ARG A 96 8.43 8.90 -3.71
CA ARG A 96 7.55 9.07 -2.56
C ARG A 96 7.07 7.73 -2.03
N MET A 97 6.72 6.81 -2.93
CA MET A 97 6.32 5.46 -2.55
C MET A 97 7.46 4.72 -1.86
N ILE A 98 8.68 4.86 -2.36
CA ILE A 98 9.86 4.25 -1.72
C ILE A 98 10.00 4.77 -0.29
N LYS A 99 9.88 6.07 -0.09
CA LYS A 99 10.01 6.68 1.24
C LYS A 99 8.91 6.20 2.19
N ILE A 100 7.67 6.15 1.72
CA ILE A 100 6.55 5.67 2.52
C ILE A 100 6.78 4.21 2.93
N CYS A 101 7.22 3.38 2.00
CA CYS A 101 7.52 1.97 2.31
C CYS A 101 8.59 1.83 3.37
N ARG A 102 9.65 2.64 3.30
CA ARG A 102 10.72 2.62 4.31
C ARG A 102 10.21 3.00 5.68
N ILE A 103 9.35 4.00 5.77
CA ILE A 103 8.76 4.43 7.04
C ILE A 103 7.91 3.31 7.63
N ILE A 104 7.11 2.66 6.79
CA ILE A 104 6.27 1.54 7.22
C ILE A 104 7.15 0.38 7.71
N GLU A 105 8.19 0.03 6.98
CA GLU A 105 9.12 -1.03 7.37
C GLU A 105 9.83 -0.72 8.69
N ASN A 106 10.22 0.53 8.87
CA ASN A 106 10.86 0.96 10.13
C ASN A 106 9.93 0.81 11.32
N GLY A 107 8.62 0.83 11.09
CA GLY A 107 7.61 0.58 12.12
C GLY A 107 7.35 -0.89 12.41
N GLY A 108 8.08 -1.80 11.74
CA GLY A 108 7.94 -3.23 11.98
C GLY A 108 6.93 -3.94 11.09
N ILE A 109 6.40 -3.26 10.08
CA ILE A 109 5.42 -3.82 9.16
C ILE A 109 6.13 -4.24 7.87
N ARG A 110 5.85 -5.45 7.40
CA ARG A 110 6.48 -5.98 6.19
C ARG A 110 5.88 -5.33 4.94
N ILE A 111 6.72 -5.04 3.97
CA ILE A 111 6.31 -4.54 2.66
C ILE A 111 6.45 -5.64 1.61
N VAL A 112 5.40 -5.87 0.83
CA VAL A 112 5.42 -6.76 -0.33
C VAL A 112 5.07 -5.92 -1.56
N ARG A 113 5.97 -5.86 -2.52
CA ARG A 113 5.73 -5.12 -3.76
C ARG A 113 4.98 -6.00 -4.73
N GLY A 114 3.66 -5.88 -4.71
CA GLY A 114 2.77 -6.61 -5.59
C GLY A 114 1.42 -6.90 -4.98
N THR A 115 0.41 -6.89 -5.83
CA THR A 115 -0.96 -7.26 -5.49
C THR A 115 -1.46 -8.28 -6.50
N HIS A 116 -1.87 -7.84 -7.68
CA HIS A 116 -2.24 -8.72 -8.79
C HIS A 116 -1.12 -8.72 -9.85
N ARG A 117 -1.19 -9.64 -10.79
CA ARG A 117 -0.21 -9.67 -11.88
C ARG A 117 -0.38 -8.48 -12.80
N GLU A 118 0.73 -8.03 -13.27
CA GLU A 118 0.81 -6.89 -14.19
C GLU A 118 0.54 -7.27 -15.63
#